data_2bcb4013d075b80df26f3f58ce3a7c5d
#
_entry.id   2bcb4013d075b80df26f3f58ce3a7c5d
#
_cell.length_a   1.000
_cell.length_b   1.000
_cell.length_c   1.000
_cell.angle_alpha   90.00
_cell.angle_beta   90.00
_cell.angle_gamma   90.00
#
_symmetry.space_group_name_H-M   'P 1'
#
loop_
_entity.id
_entity.type
_entity.pdbx_description
1 polymer ?
#
loop_
_entity_poly.entity_id
_entity_poly.type
_entity_poly.pdbx_seq_one_letter_code
_entity_poly.pdbx_strand_id
1 'polypeptide(L)'
;MPTQPVSVITSDDHRSHDPEFDIYSGSLIGRFEVPQRVDCIVQALADGGYATVVPTVHGMEPILRVHNPDLVDFLSTAWKEYTAIIPDPQAVIAETFIHPGLV
;
A
#
# COMPACT_ATOMS: atom_id res chain seq x y z
N MET A 1 4.30 31.37 13.49
CA MET A 1 4.87 30.16 12.89
C MET A 1 5.02 30.37 11.40
N PRO A 2 6.15 30.09 10.82
CA PRO A 2 6.23 30.07 9.38
C PRO A 2 5.24 29.05 8.83
N THR A 3 4.51 29.44 7.79
CA THR A 3 3.66 28.51 7.05
C THR A 3 4.53 27.38 6.50
N GLN A 4 4.19 26.16 6.82
CA GLN A 4 4.94 25.02 6.31
C GLN A 4 4.78 24.95 4.79
N PRO A 5 5.87 24.89 4.04
CA PRO A 5 5.81 24.93 2.57
C PRO A 5 5.36 23.60 1.94
N VAL A 6 5.17 22.57 2.76
CA VAL A 6 4.82 21.22 2.30
C VAL A 6 3.34 20.95 2.52
N SER A 7 2.65 20.59 1.44
CA SER A 7 1.28 20.09 1.53
C SER A 7 1.27 18.62 1.93
N VAL A 8 0.41 18.27 2.88
CA VAL A 8 0.22 16.90 3.30
C VAL A 8 -1.09 16.37 2.71
N ILE A 9 -0.99 15.32 1.92
CA ILE A 9 -2.14 14.70 1.25
C ILE A 9 -2.44 13.40 1.98
N THR A 10 -3.66 13.25 2.48
CA THR A 10 -4.11 12.06 3.19
C THR A 10 -5.50 11.65 2.74
N SER A 11 -5.80 10.34 2.86
CA SER A 11 -7.11 9.77 2.59
C SER A 11 -7.47 8.76 3.66
N ASP A 12 -8.75 8.60 3.94
CA ASP A 12 -9.25 7.50 4.81
C ASP A 12 -9.18 6.13 4.13
N ASP A 13 -8.82 6.06 2.86
CA ASP A 13 -8.67 4.80 2.11
C ASP A 13 -7.59 3.88 2.72
N HIS A 14 -6.65 4.43 3.48
CA HIS A 14 -5.67 3.63 4.22
C HIS A 14 -6.31 2.63 5.17
N ARG A 15 -7.55 2.86 5.61
CA ARG A 15 -8.30 1.94 6.49
C ARG A 15 -8.64 0.62 5.82
N SER A 16 -8.61 0.57 4.50
CA SER A 16 -8.76 -0.67 3.73
C SER A 16 -7.54 -1.58 3.83
N HIS A 17 -6.38 -1.05 4.24
CA HIS A 17 -5.16 -1.81 4.49
C HIS A 17 -5.11 -2.20 5.98
N ASP A 18 -5.82 -3.26 6.32
CA ASP A 18 -5.91 -3.78 7.69
C ASP A 18 -5.80 -5.31 7.69
N PRO A 19 -4.60 -5.85 7.41
CA PRO A 19 -4.39 -7.29 7.36
C PRO A 19 -4.56 -7.93 8.74
N GLU A 20 -4.97 -9.19 8.77
CA GLU A 20 -5.08 -9.95 10.03
C GLU A 20 -3.71 -10.35 10.58
N PHE A 21 -2.73 -10.49 9.71
CA PHE A 21 -1.35 -10.89 10.05
C PHE A 21 -0.39 -10.31 9.03
N ASP A 22 0.88 -10.24 9.41
CA ASP A 22 2.00 -9.99 8.51
C ASP A 22 2.80 -11.27 8.28
N ILE A 23 3.62 -11.28 7.23
CA ILE A 23 4.52 -12.38 6.92
C ILE A 23 5.94 -11.89 6.98
N TYR A 24 6.76 -12.61 7.72
CA TYR A 24 8.18 -12.37 7.82
C TYR A 24 8.95 -13.68 7.71
N SER A 25 9.85 -13.75 6.73
CA SER A 25 10.67 -14.96 6.47
C SER A 25 9.85 -16.26 6.40
N GLY A 26 8.72 -16.22 5.71
CA GLY A 26 7.83 -17.38 5.54
C GLY A 26 6.95 -17.70 6.74
N SER A 27 7.02 -16.94 7.81
CA SER A 27 6.23 -17.16 9.03
C SER A 27 5.17 -16.08 9.21
N LEU A 28 3.99 -16.49 9.69
CA LEU A 28 2.95 -15.55 10.11
C LEU A 28 3.36 -14.92 11.43
N ILE A 29 3.30 -13.60 11.48
CA ILE A 29 3.58 -12.80 12.68
C ILE A 29 2.41 -11.88 13.00
N GLY A 30 2.40 -11.30 14.20
CA GLY A 30 1.44 -10.28 14.58
C GLY A 30 1.48 -9.10 13.62
N ARG A 31 0.32 -8.51 13.32
CA ARG A 31 0.20 -7.41 12.35
C ARG A 31 0.82 -6.11 12.87
N PHE A 32 1.63 -5.49 12.03
CA PHE A 32 2.21 -4.16 12.26
C PHE A 32 1.68 -3.14 11.25
N GLU A 33 1.26 -3.59 10.06
CA GLU A 33 0.70 -2.78 8.99
C GLU A 33 -0.78 -2.47 9.26
N VAL A 34 -1.05 -1.64 10.27
CA VAL A 34 -2.41 -1.33 10.73
C VAL A 34 -2.79 0.13 10.46
N PRO A 35 -4.10 0.43 10.27
CA PRO A 35 -4.56 1.80 10.00
C PRO A 35 -4.16 2.82 11.06
N GLN A 36 -4.02 2.40 12.31
CA GLN A 36 -3.63 3.27 13.43
C GLN A 36 -2.26 3.95 13.24
N ARG A 37 -1.38 3.38 12.40
CA ARG A 37 -0.10 4.02 12.05
C ARG A 37 -0.33 5.36 11.37
N VAL A 38 -1.24 5.42 10.42
CA VAL A 38 -1.59 6.67 9.71
C VAL A 38 -2.30 7.63 10.65
N ASP A 39 -3.19 7.15 11.52
CA ASP A 39 -3.88 7.98 12.51
C ASP A 39 -2.87 8.71 13.42
N CYS A 40 -1.85 8.00 13.89
CA CYS A 40 -0.77 8.61 14.69
C CYS A 40 0.03 9.65 13.90
N ILE A 41 0.34 9.36 12.63
CA ILE A 41 1.08 10.29 11.76
C ILE A 41 0.24 11.55 11.51
N VAL A 42 -1.03 11.41 11.16
CA VAL A 42 -1.92 12.54 10.88
C VAL A 42 -2.09 13.41 12.13
N GLN A 43 -2.24 12.78 13.30
CA GLN A 43 -2.33 13.54 14.56
C GLN A 43 -1.06 14.35 14.83
N ALA A 44 0.10 13.73 14.67
CA ALA A 44 1.38 14.42 14.87
C ALA A 44 1.57 15.58 13.89
N LEU A 45 1.14 15.43 12.66
CA LEU A 45 1.18 16.50 11.65
C LEU A 45 0.24 17.65 12.03
N ALA A 46 -0.96 17.34 12.49
CA ALA A 46 -1.91 18.36 12.97
C ALA A 46 -1.35 19.13 14.17
N ASP A 47 -0.77 18.43 15.13
CA ASP A 47 -0.12 19.03 16.30
C ASP A 47 1.07 19.92 15.90
N GLY A 48 1.76 19.56 14.82
CA GLY A 48 2.83 20.36 14.24
C GLY A 48 2.37 21.54 13.37
N GLY A 49 1.06 21.75 13.21
CA GLY A 49 0.49 22.86 12.44
C GLY A 49 0.41 22.62 10.93
N TYR A 50 0.56 21.37 10.48
CA TYR A 50 0.38 21.04 9.07
C TYR A 50 -1.09 20.84 8.73
N ALA A 51 -1.53 21.49 7.64
CA ALA A 51 -2.84 21.24 7.09
C ALA A 51 -2.82 20.02 6.16
N THR A 52 -3.85 19.20 6.25
CA THR A 52 -4.03 18.06 5.34
C THR A 52 -5.08 18.36 4.29
N VAL A 53 -4.89 17.80 3.10
CA VAL A 53 -5.84 17.88 1.99
C VAL A 53 -6.16 16.48 1.49
N VAL A 54 -7.37 16.31 0.98
CA VAL A 54 -7.81 15.05 0.39
C VAL A 54 -7.25 14.95 -1.04
N PRO A 55 -6.79 13.78 -1.48
CA PRO A 55 -6.30 13.59 -2.84
C PRO A 55 -7.41 13.73 -3.87
N THR A 56 -7.05 14.18 -5.05
CA THR A 56 -7.94 14.18 -6.22
C THR A 56 -7.76 12.88 -7.02
N VAL A 57 -8.78 12.52 -7.81
CA VAL A 57 -8.75 11.31 -8.64
C VAL A 57 -8.00 11.60 -9.93
N HIS A 58 -6.98 10.79 -10.25
CA HIS A 58 -6.13 10.96 -11.43
C HIS A 58 -6.12 9.77 -12.40
N GLY A 59 -6.82 8.69 -12.07
CA GLY A 59 -6.84 7.46 -12.87
C GLY A 59 -5.47 6.77 -12.91
N MET A 60 -5.21 6.04 -13.99
CA MET A 60 -4.02 5.20 -14.15
C MET A 60 -2.82 5.92 -14.78
N GLU A 61 -3.03 7.05 -15.41
CA GLU A 61 -1.98 7.74 -16.17
C GLU A 61 -0.73 8.06 -15.35
N PRO A 62 -0.83 8.66 -14.14
CA PRO A 62 0.36 8.94 -13.33
C PRO A 62 1.11 7.68 -12.91
N ILE A 63 0.39 6.59 -12.67
CA ILE A 63 0.97 5.30 -12.29
C ILE A 63 1.77 4.72 -13.46
N LEU A 64 1.20 4.74 -14.66
CA LEU A 64 1.83 4.23 -15.87
C LEU A 64 3.03 5.07 -16.34
N ARG A 65 3.19 6.30 -15.86
CA ARG A 65 4.41 7.09 -16.13
C ARG A 65 5.62 6.56 -15.37
N VAL A 66 5.40 5.87 -14.26
CA VAL A 66 6.47 5.41 -13.35
C VAL A 66 6.63 3.90 -13.40
N HIS A 67 5.55 3.18 -13.54
CA HIS A 67 5.52 1.72 -13.49
C HIS A 67 5.35 1.12 -14.89
N ASN A 68 5.99 -0.04 -15.09
CA ASN A 68 5.79 -0.83 -16.30
C ASN A 68 4.34 -1.29 -16.38
N PRO A 69 3.69 -1.23 -17.56
CA PRO A 69 2.34 -1.73 -17.75
C PRO A 69 2.11 -3.19 -17.29
N ASP A 70 3.11 -4.04 -17.49
CA ASP A 70 3.04 -5.46 -17.07
C ASP A 70 2.88 -5.59 -15.55
N LEU A 71 3.54 -4.73 -14.76
CA LEU A 71 3.37 -4.70 -13.32
C LEU A 71 1.94 -4.28 -12.93
N VAL A 72 1.40 -3.28 -13.60
CA VAL A 72 0.04 -2.79 -13.34
C VAL A 72 -0.99 -3.85 -13.70
N ASP A 73 -0.83 -4.51 -14.83
CA ASP A 73 -1.70 -5.62 -15.26
C ASP A 73 -1.64 -6.78 -14.26
N PHE A 74 -0.43 -7.16 -13.84
CA PHE A 74 -0.26 -8.19 -12.80
C PHE A 74 -1.00 -7.84 -11.52
N LEU A 75 -0.82 -6.64 -10.99
CA LEU A 75 -1.48 -6.22 -9.74
C LEU A 75 -3.00 -6.17 -9.87
N SER A 76 -3.52 -5.84 -11.05
CA SER A 76 -4.97 -5.77 -11.28
C SER A 76 -5.64 -7.15 -11.33
N THR A 77 -4.91 -8.19 -11.68
CA THR A 77 -5.43 -9.55 -11.87
C THR A 77 -4.96 -10.56 -10.83
N ALA A 78 -3.90 -10.24 -10.08
CA ALA A 78 -3.20 -11.18 -9.20
C ALA A 78 -4.13 -11.89 -8.20
N TRP A 79 -5.03 -11.17 -7.55
CA TRP A 79 -5.97 -11.78 -6.61
C TRP A 79 -6.87 -12.80 -7.30
N LYS A 80 -7.50 -12.41 -8.41
CA LYS A 80 -8.41 -13.26 -9.15
C LYS A 80 -7.73 -14.54 -9.67
N GLU A 81 -6.53 -14.39 -10.20
CA GLU A 81 -5.78 -15.53 -10.74
C GLU A 81 -5.26 -16.45 -9.64
N TYR A 82 -4.76 -15.88 -8.56
CA TYR A 82 -4.27 -16.63 -7.40
C TYR A 82 -5.38 -17.45 -6.74
N THR A 83 -6.55 -16.85 -6.52
CA THR A 83 -7.69 -17.52 -5.88
C THR A 83 -8.31 -18.61 -6.74
N ALA A 84 -8.07 -18.59 -8.05
CA ALA A 84 -8.50 -19.66 -8.94
C ALA A 84 -7.68 -20.95 -8.80
N ILE A 85 -6.46 -20.84 -8.26
CA ILE A 85 -5.50 -21.96 -8.17
C ILE A 85 -5.33 -22.42 -6.73
N ILE A 86 -5.20 -21.48 -5.81
CA ILE A 86 -4.92 -21.77 -4.40
C ILE A 86 -6.24 -21.82 -3.61
N PRO A 87 -6.54 -22.95 -2.97
CA PRO A 87 -7.74 -23.06 -2.14
C PRO A 87 -7.58 -22.23 -0.86
N ASP A 88 -8.64 -21.52 -0.50
CA ASP A 88 -8.74 -20.71 0.72
C ASP A 88 -7.55 -19.75 0.95
N PRO A 89 -7.25 -18.89 -0.04
CA PRO A 89 -6.10 -17.99 0.06
C PRO A 89 -6.40 -16.85 1.04
N GLN A 90 -5.43 -16.55 1.89
CA GLN A 90 -5.51 -15.42 2.82
C GLN A 90 -4.98 -14.13 2.18
N ALA A 91 -4.00 -14.26 1.31
CA ALA A 91 -3.37 -13.14 0.61
C ALA A 91 -2.59 -13.64 -0.61
N VAL A 92 -2.32 -12.74 -1.55
CA VAL A 92 -1.30 -12.97 -2.60
C VAL A 92 0.03 -12.49 -2.03
N ILE A 93 0.96 -13.42 -1.83
CA ILE A 93 2.22 -13.13 -1.16
C ILE A 93 3.36 -13.25 -2.15
N ALA A 94 4.12 -12.16 -2.32
CA ALA A 94 5.39 -12.14 -3.03
C ALA A 94 6.50 -11.89 -2.00
N GLU A 95 7.07 -12.96 -1.50
CA GLU A 95 8.09 -12.89 -0.45
C GLU A 95 9.51 -12.81 -1.00
N THR A 96 9.73 -13.36 -2.20
CA THR A 96 11.01 -13.34 -2.87
C THR A 96 10.90 -12.86 -4.31
N PHE A 97 11.89 -12.08 -4.74
CA PHE A 97 11.98 -11.60 -6.12
C PHE A 97 13.14 -12.32 -6.80
N ILE A 98 12.81 -13.14 -7.81
CA ILE A 98 13.81 -13.86 -8.58
C ILE A 98 14.35 -12.94 -9.69
N HIS A 99 15.66 -12.76 -9.71
CA HIS A 99 16.29 -12.02 -10.83
C HIS A 99 16.18 -12.86 -12.11
N PRO A 100 15.76 -12.26 -13.25
CA PRO A 100 15.56 -13.00 -14.51
C PRO A 100 16.78 -13.79 -14.98
N GLY A 101 17.99 -13.37 -14.64
CA GLY A 101 19.23 -14.07 -14.96
C GLY A 101 19.52 -15.29 -14.10
N LEU A 102 18.71 -15.59 -13.10
CA LEU A 102 18.88 -16.75 -12.21
C LEU A 102 17.92 -17.91 -12.53
N VAL A 103 17.14 -17.76 -13.55
CA VAL A 103 16.15 -18.77 -13.99
C VAL A 103 16.62 -19.44 -15.27
#